data_f6f101d14663f9f2dfbc0a81cc394b8b
#
_entry.id   f6f101d14663f9f2dfbc0a81cc394b8b
#
_cell.length_a   1.000
_cell.length_b   1.000
_cell.length_c   1.000
_cell.angle_alpha   90.00
_cell.angle_beta   90.00
_cell.angle_gamma   90.00
#
_symmetry.space_group_name_H-M   'P 1'
#
loop_
_entity.id
_entity.type
_entity.pdbx_description
1 polymer ?
#
loop_
_entity_poly.entity_id
_entity_poly.type
_entity_poly.pdbx_seq_one_letter_code
_entity_poly.pdbx_strand_id
1 'polypeptide(L)'
;FLEQVASCPQCPRSSCPSPESYRQAFESEAEHIYVVTLSGNLSGSYNSAMVGRQMYLEEDESKQIYVMDSCSASCGETQLALLAASLEEQGLSFEEVVSRLEAFRSEMNTYFVLDNLETLRKNGRLSGIKALVASTLSIKPVMAGTMDGRIEQIGQGIGIRKGLQKMADAVVRNVARPEEKTLMITHCNCPERAESVKRMVTSKAVSYTHL
;
A
#
# COMPACT_ATOMS: atom_id res chain seq x y z
N PHE A 1 20.12 -7.81 1.22
CA PHE A 1 19.03 -7.68 2.20
C PHE A 1 18.21 -8.97 2.35
N LEU A 2 17.59 -9.49 1.25
CA LEU A 2 16.73 -10.68 1.30
C LEU A 2 17.45 -11.94 1.81
N GLU A 3 18.71 -12.15 1.42
CA GLU A 3 19.55 -13.25 1.90
C GLU A 3 19.81 -13.12 3.42
N GLN A 4 20.08 -11.91 3.90
CA GLN A 4 20.26 -11.64 5.32
C GLN A 4 18.99 -11.90 6.12
N VAL A 5 17.82 -11.49 5.58
CA VAL A 5 16.52 -11.77 6.22
C VAL A 5 16.24 -13.27 6.27
N ALA A 6 16.57 -14.01 5.20
CA ALA A 6 16.36 -15.46 5.12
C ALA A 6 17.28 -16.25 6.07
N SER A 7 18.53 -15.80 6.26
CA SER A 7 19.53 -16.46 7.12
C SER A 7 19.45 -16.05 8.58
N CYS A 8 18.80 -14.93 8.91
CA CYS A 8 18.73 -14.42 10.27
C CYS A 8 17.66 -15.17 11.09
N PRO A 9 18.01 -15.78 12.23
CA PRO A 9 17.04 -16.47 13.08
C PRO A 9 16.06 -15.51 13.78
N GLN A 10 16.43 -14.23 13.87
CA GLN A 10 15.58 -13.20 14.46
C GLN A 10 14.63 -12.62 13.42
N CYS A 11 13.40 -12.29 13.84
CA CYS A 11 12.46 -11.60 12.98
C CYS A 11 12.95 -10.17 12.69
N PRO A 12 13.05 -9.75 11.43
CA PRO A 12 13.42 -8.39 11.10
C PRO A 12 12.38 -7.40 11.66
N ARG A 13 12.86 -6.26 12.10
CA ARG A 13 12.04 -5.17 12.64
C ARG A 13 12.29 -3.91 11.83
N SER A 14 11.28 -3.04 11.77
CA SER A 14 11.38 -1.71 11.20
C SER A 14 10.86 -0.68 12.20
N SER A 15 11.36 0.54 12.12
CA SER A 15 10.83 1.72 12.80
C SER A 15 10.45 2.78 11.76
N CYS A 16 9.45 3.58 12.06
CA CYS A 16 9.15 4.76 11.25
C CYS A 16 10.27 5.80 11.40
N PRO A 17 10.48 6.68 10.42
CA PRO A 17 11.33 7.85 10.56
C PRO A 17 10.86 8.72 11.74
N SER A 18 11.80 9.45 12.37
CA SER A 18 11.44 10.38 13.43
C SER A 18 10.73 11.62 12.88
N PRO A 19 9.96 12.37 13.72
CA PRO A 19 9.42 13.67 13.32
C PRO A 19 10.49 14.64 12.80
N GLU A 20 11.65 14.65 13.44
CA GLU A 20 12.78 15.47 13.03
C GLU A 20 13.32 15.11 11.63
N SER A 21 13.31 13.81 11.29
CA SER A 21 13.70 13.37 9.93
C SER A 21 12.73 13.89 8.86
N TYR A 22 11.46 13.97 9.17
CA TYR A 22 10.46 14.58 8.29
C TYR A 22 10.62 16.09 8.23
N ARG A 23 10.79 16.78 9.37
CA ARG A 23 11.03 18.22 9.42
C ARG A 23 12.21 18.61 8.52
N GLN A 24 13.35 17.91 8.64
CA GLN A 24 14.52 18.14 7.80
C GLN A 24 14.26 17.89 6.30
N ALA A 25 13.45 16.90 5.96
CA ALA A 25 13.09 16.65 4.55
C ALA A 25 12.24 17.77 3.93
N PHE A 26 11.55 18.57 4.75
CA PHE A 26 10.79 19.74 4.29
C PHE A 26 11.65 20.96 3.99
N GLU A 27 12.93 20.97 4.37
CA GLU A 27 13.91 22.02 4.02
C GLU A 27 14.33 22.01 2.52
N SER A 28 13.55 21.41 1.65
CA SER A 28 13.76 21.40 0.19
C SER A 28 13.45 22.77 -0.43
N GLU A 29 13.85 22.97 -1.67
CA GLU A 29 13.52 24.20 -2.44
C GLU A 29 12.05 24.19 -2.99
N ALA A 30 11.33 23.08 -2.87
CA ALA A 30 9.97 22.95 -3.38
C ALA A 30 8.97 23.78 -2.55
N GLU A 31 8.06 24.45 -3.21
CA GLU A 31 6.94 25.19 -2.60
C GLU A 31 5.81 24.24 -2.17
N HIS A 32 5.53 23.21 -3.00
CA HIS A 32 4.53 22.18 -2.74
C HIS A 32 5.20 20.87 -2.32
N ILE A 33 4.80 20.30 -1.20
CA ILE A 33 5.33 19.05 -0.68
C ILE A 33 4.19 18.08 -0.38
N TYR A 34 4.24 16.90 -1.00
CA TYR A 34 3.28 15.82 -0.79
C TYR A 34 3.98 14.62 -0.15
N VAL A 35 3.58 14.28 1.06
CA VAL A 35 4.11 13.13 1.79
C VAL A 35 3.10 12.01 1.76
N VAL A 36 3.40 10.92 1.10
CA VAL A 36 2.58 9.70 1.10
C VAL A 36 3.19 8.71 2.06
N THR A 37 2.43 8.32 3.09
CA THR A 37 2.92 7.38 4.11
C THR A 37 2.21 6.05 4.01
N LEU A 38 2.88 5.00 4.50
CA LEU A 38 2.25 3.73 4.84
C LEU A 38 1.04 3.98 5.76
N SER A 39 0.00 3.15 5.63
CA SER A 39 -1.19 3.23 6.48
C SER A 39 -0.86 3.52 7.95
N GLY A 40 -1.51 4.52 8.52
CA GLY A 40 -1.39 4.90 9.93
C GLY A 40 -1.82 3.81 10.92
N ASN A 41 -2.65 2.85 10.46
CA ASN A 41 -3.01 1.65 11.24
C ASN A 41 -1.91 0.56 11.23
N LEU A 42 -0.90 0.66 10.35
CA LEU A 42 0.19 -0.29 10.23
C LEU A 42 1.54 0.27 10.70
N SER A 43 1.69 1.59 10.67
CA SER A 43 2.96 2.28 10.96
C SER A 43 2.72 3.61 11.66
N GLY A 44 3.67 4.03 12.51
CA GLY A 44 3.71 5.38 13.07
C GLY A 44 4.15 6.47 12.09
N SER A 45 4.46 6.14 10.83
CA SER A 45 5.00 7.08 9.85
C SER A 45 4.11 8.28 9.60
N TYR A 46 2.80 8.06 9.47
CA TYR A 46 1.83 9.15 9.32
C TYR A 46 1.89 10.15 10.48
N ASN A 47 1.80 9.66 11.72
CA ASN A 47 1.85 10.51 12.90
C ASN A 47 3.21 11.22 13.01
N SER A 48 4.31 10.53 12.74
CA SER A 48 5.65 11.15 12.72
C SER A 48 5.74 12.27 11.68
N ALA A 49 5.21 12.06 10.50
CA ALA A 49 5.20 13.06 9.42
C ALA A 49 4.32 14.27 9.78
N MET A 50 3.16 14.05 10.39
CA MET A 50 2.28 15.13 10.88
C MET A 50 2.96 15.98 11.94
N VAL A 51 3.66 15.37 12.90
CA VAL A 51 4.44 16.10 13.91
C VAL A 51 5.59 16.86 13.26
N GLY A 52 6.33 16.22 12.34
CA GLY A 52 7.41 16.88 11.60
C GLY A 52 6.92 18.07 10.77
N ARG A 53 5.75 17.95 10.15
CA ARG A 53 5.08 19.06 9.46
C ARG A 53 4.76 20.21 10.40
N GLN A 54 4.19 19.91 11.58
CA GLN A 54 3.88 20.94 12.57
C GLN A 54 5.15 21.67 13.02
N MET A 55 6.22 20.95 13.35
CA MET A 55 7.52 21.51 13.72
C MET A 55 8.07 22.44 12.64
N TYR A 56 7.99 22.03 11.36
CA TYR A 56 8.48 22.85 10.26
C TYR A 56 7.67 24.15 10.12
N LEU A 57 6.32 24.06 10.14
CA LEU A 57 5.43 25.20 9.95
C LEU A 57 5.46 26.20 11.13
N GLU A 58 5.92 25.82 12.31
CA GLU A 58 6.19 26.75 13.43
C GLU A 58 7.41 27.66 13.15
N GLU A 59 8.32 27.23 12.26
CA GLU A 59 9.53 27.98 11.89
C GLU A 59 9.36 28.70 10.54
N ASP A 60 8.66 28.08 9.56
CA ASP A 60 8.50 28.59 8.20
C ASP A 60 7.14 28.19 7.60
N GLU A 61 6.28 29.16 7.40
CA GLU A 61 4.94 28.97 6.80
C GLU A 61 4.92 29.16 5.25
N SER A 62 6.08 29.34 4.61
CA SER A 62 6.17 29.67 3.18
C SER A 62 5.76 28.51 2.27
N LYS A 63 5.72 27.26 2.79
CA LYS A 63 5.45 26.05 1.99
C LYS A 63 4.08 25.47 2.25
N GLN A 64 3.52 24.92 1.19
CA GLN A 64 2.31 24.10 1.27
C GLN A 64 2.71 22.62 1.42
N ILE A 65 2.45 22.06 2.59
CA ILE A 65 2.82 20.68 2.94
C ILE A 65 1.56 19.87 3.22
N TYR A 66 1.34 18.80 2.45
CA TYR A 66 0.26 17.86 2.66
C TYR A 66 0.82 16.49 3.05
N VAL A 67 0.39 15.95 4.17
CA VAL A 67 0.73 14.59 4.64
C VAL A 67 -0.49 13.70 4.49
N MET A 68 -0.36 12.68 3.65
CA MET A 68 -1.43 11.72 3.36
C MET A 68 -1.19 10.38 4.06
N ASP A 69 -2.16 9.93 4.83
CA ASP A 69 -2.29 8.51 5.16
C ASP A 69 -2.82 7.76 3.92
N SER A 70 -1.99 6.94 3.31
CA SER A 70 -2.42 6.18 2.13
C SER A 70 -3.53 5.18 2.40
N CYS A 71 -3.77 4.83 3.67
CA CYS A 71 -4.58 3.67 4.07
C CYS A 71 -4.17 2.38 3.34
N SER A 72 -2.93 2.31 2.87
CA SER A 72 -2.40 1.24 2.03
C SER A 72 -0.94 0.94 2.36
N ALA A 73 -0.29 0.17 1.50
CA ALA A 73 1.12 -0.17 1.54
C ALA A 73 1.67 -0.41 0.14
N SER A 74 2.99 -0.29 -0.03
CA SER A 74 3.70 -0.72 -1.25
C SER A 74 3.17 -0.01 -2.51
N CYS A 75 2.59 -0.75 -3.48
CA CYS A 75 2.12 -0.15 -4.73
C CYS A 75 1.00 0.88 -4.56
N GLY A 76 0.22 0.84 -3.48
CA GLY A 76 -0.77 1.86 -3.19
C GLY A 76 -0.15 3.22 -2.91
N GLU A 77 0.92 3.26 -2.10
CA GLU A 77 1.71 4.48 -1.87
C GLU A 77 2.32 5.00 -3.19
N THR A 78 2.87 4.08 -4.00
CA THR A 78 3.45 4.42 -5.31
C THR A 78 2.43 5.05 -6.25
N GLN A 79 1.20 4.53 -6.33
CA GLN A 79 0.14 5.09 -7.18
C GLN A 79 -0.20 6.53 -6.77
N LEU A 80 -0.33 6.78 -5.46
CA LEU A 80 -0.62 8.12 -4.94
C LEU A 80 0.52 9.10 -5.24
N ALA A 81 1.78 8.68 -5.05
CA ALA A 81 2.94 9.52 -5.34
C ALA A 81 3.04 9.86 -6.85
N LEU A 82 2.83 8.88 -7.73
CA LEU A 82 2.82 9.11 -9.18
C LEU A 82 1.65 9.99 -9.61
N LEU A 83 0.49 9.85 -8.99
CA LEU A 83 -0.66 10.71 -9.26
C LEU A 83 -0.37 12.16 -8.84
N ALA A 84 0.21 12.38 -7.64
CA ALA A 84 0.60 13.72 -7.19
C ALA A 84 1.54 14.39 -8.20
N ALA A 85 2.61 13.68 -8.60
CA ALA A 85 3.56 14.19 -9.58
C ALA A 85 2.89 14.55 -10.92
N SER A 86 2.01 13.66 -11.41
CA SER A 86 1.31 13.90 -12.69
C SER A 86 0.34 15.08 -12.62
N LEU A 87 -0.32 15.32 -11.49
CA LEU A 87 -1.24 16.44 -11.32
C LEU A 87 -0.49 17.78 -11.21
N GLU A 88 0.67 17.79 -10.52
CA GLU A 88 1.57 18.94 -10.48
C GLU A 88 2.11 19.28 -11.88
N GLU A 89 2.55 18.29 -12.65
CA GLU A 89 3.00 18.49 -14.04
C GLU A 89 1.90 19.08 -14.95
N GLN A 90 0.63 18.83 -14.65
CA GLN A 90 -0.51 19.42 -15.34
C GLN A 90 -0.80 20.87 -14.90
N GLY A 91 -0.11 21.38 -13.89
CA GLY A 91 -0.26 22.76 -13.38
C GLY A 91 -1.51 22.98 -12.54
N LEU A 92 -2.03 21.93 -11.86
CA LEU A 92 -3.14 22.09 -10.92
C LEU A 92 -2.66 22.82 -9.65
N SER A 93 -3.57 23.53 -8.98
CA SER A 93 -3.27 24.13 -7.68
C SER A 93 -3.05 23.04 -6.61
N PHE A 94 -2.35 23.39 -5.54
CA PHE A 94 -2.09 22.48 -4.42
C PHE A 94 -3.38 21.85 -3.86
N GLU A 95 -4.43 22.65 -3.68
CA GLU A 95 -5.73 22.21 -3.16
C GLU A 95 -6.42 21.24 -4.13
N GLU A 96 -6.31 21.48 -5.45
CA GLU A 96 -6.86 20.57 -6.46
C GLU A 96 -6.11 19.25 -6.47
N VAL A 97 -4.78 19.26 -6.34
CA VAL A 97 -3.97 18.04 -6.23
C VAL A 97 -4.39 17.25 -4.99
N VAL A 98 -4.46 17.89 -3.81
CA VAL A 98 -4.89 17.25 -2.57
C VAL A 98 -6.28 16.63 -2.70
N SER A 99 -7.23 17.37 -3.25
CA SER A 99 -8.61 16.90 -3.46
C SER A 99 -8.65 15.65 -4.37
N ARG A 100 -7.85 15.64 -5.45
CA ARG A 100 -7.75 14.51 -6.38
C ARG A 100 -7.10 13.29 -5.75
N LEU A 101 -6.08 13.49 -4.93
CA LEU A 101 -5.42 12.41 -4.19
C LEU A 101 -6.37 11.76 -3.19
N GLU A 102 -7.15 12.55 -2.44
CA GLU A 102 -8.15 12.04 -1.48
C GLU A 102 -9.25 11.25 -2.19
N ALA A 103 -9.76 11.75 -3.31
CA ALA A 103 -10.74 11.05 -4.12
C ALA A 103 -10.19 9.71 -4.64
N PHE A 104 -8.97 9.71 -5.19
CA PHE A 104 -8.32 8.49 -5.68
C PHE A 104 -8.09 7.47 -4.56
N ARG A 105 -7.59 7.92 -3.39
CA ARG A 105 -7.38 7.05 -2.23
C ARG A 105 -8.68 6.34 -1.81
N SER A 106 -9.80 7.05 -1.83
CA SER A 106 -11.11 6.49 -1.44
C SER A 106 -11.62 5.38 -2.37
N GLU A 107 -11.12 5.34 -3.61
CA GLU A 107 -11.47 4.32 -4.60
C GLU A 107 -10.42 3.21 -4.75
N MET A 108 -9.25 3.37 -4.10
CA MET A 108 -8.13 2.45 -4.20
C MET A 108 -8.40 1.16 -3.43
N ASN A 109 -8.05 0.02 -4.03
CA ASN A 109 -8.18 -1.29 -3.41
C ASN A 109 -6.82 -1.98 -3.38
N THR A 110 -6.45 -2.52 -2.23
CA THR A 110 -5.17 -3.21 -2.02
C THR A 110 -5.40 -4.68 -1.71
N TYR A 111 -4.77 -5.58 -2.46
CA TYR A 111 -4.84 -7.03 -2.27
C TYR A 111 -3.44 -7.63 -2.25
N PHE A 112 -3.22 -8.65 -1.43
CA PHE A 112 -1.94 -9.35 -1.42
C PHE A 112 -2.04 -10.80 -0.95
N VAL A 113 -1.08 -11.61 -1.38
CA VAL A 113 -0.81 -12.95 -0.89
C VAL A 113 0.68 -13.05 -0.58
N LEU A 114 1.03 -13.53 0.60
CA LEU A 114 2.41 -13.75 1.01
C LEU A 114 2.68 -15.24 1.19
N ASP A 115 3.88 -15.67 0.81
CA ASP A 115 4.33 -17.04 1.08
C ASP A 115 4.43 -17.31 2.57
N ASN A 116 4.84 -16.31 3.35
CA ASN A 116 5.01 -16.38 4.79
C ASN A 116 4.50 -15.10 5.46
N LEU A 117 3.56 -15.22 6.36
CA LEU A 117 2.99 -14.14 7.15
C LEU A 117 3.67 -13.96 8.52
N GLU A 118 4.68 -14.76 8.82
CA GLU A 118 5.29 -14.83 10.16
C GLU A 118 5.90 -13.47 10.58
N THR A 119 6.51 -12.76 9.64
CA THR A 119 7.07 -11.42 9.90
C THR A 119 5.98 -10.42 10.30
N LEU A 120 4.86 -10.37 9.57
CA LEU A 120 3.74 -9.48 9.91
C LEU A 120 3.11 -9.87 11.26
N ARG A 121 2.98 -11.18 11.52
CA ARG A 121 2.43 -11.70 12.77
C ARG A 121 3.32 -11.32 13.97
N LYS A 122 4.63 -11.59 13.88
CA LYS A 122 5.60 -11.30 14.96
C LYS A 122 5.75 -9.81 15.23
N ASN A 123 5.54 -8.98 14.22
CA ASN A 123 5.55 -7.52 14.35
C ASN A 123 4.18 -6.93 14.73
N GLY A 124 3.17 -7.75 15.02
CA GLY A 124 1.86 -7.30 15.49
C GLY A 124 0.94 -6.66 14.46
N ARG A 125 1.27 -6.72 13.16
CA ARG A 125 0.47 -6.12 12.07
C ARG A 125 -0.73 -6.99 11.65
N LEU A 126 -0.87 -8.17 12.24
CA LEU A 126 -1.99 -9.10 12.02
C LEU A 126 -2.81 -9.36 13.31
N SER A 127 -2.70 -8.50 14.30
CA SER A 127 -3.31 -8.71 15.63
C SER A 127 -4.85 -8.81 15.63
N GLY A 128 -5.51 -8.25 14.60
CA GLY A 128 -6.97 -8.35 14.43
C GLY A 128 -7.48 -9.63 13.75
N ILE A 129 -6.59 -10.49 13.23
CA ILE A 129 -6.97 -11.64 12.40
C ILE A 129 -6.97 -12.93 13.20
N LYS A 130 -8.11 -13.26 13.81
CA LYS A 130 -8.28 -14.44 14.66
C LYS A 130 -8.11 -15.79 13.94
N ALA A 131 -8.28 -15.84 12.62
CA ALA A 131 -8.27 -17.09 11.83
C ALA A 131 -6.87 -17.56 11.39
N LEU A 132 -5.82 -16.79 11.62
CA LEU A 132 -4.46 -17.09 11.14
C LEU A 132 -3.71 -18.14 12.00
N VAL A 133 -4.30 -18.60 13.08
CA VAL A 133 -3.62 -19.41 14.11
C VAL A 133 -3.34 -20.86 13.67
N ALA A 134 -3.94 -21.33 12.59
CA ALA A 134 -3.84 -22.73 12.16
C ALA A 134 -3.41 -22.89 10.67
N SER A 135 -2.56 -22.02 10.16
CA SER A 135 -2.08 -22.25 8.78
C SER A 135 -1.06 -23.38 8.77
N THR A 136 -1.49 -24.57 8.36
CA THR A 136 -0.57 -25.56 7.82
C THR A 136 0.23 -24.88 6.70
N LEU A 137 1.51 -25.24 6.54
CA LEU A 137 2.44 -24.66 5.53
C LEU A 137 1.85 -24.54 4.11
N SER A 138 0.80 -25.30 3.81
CA SER A 138 0.12 -25.34 2.52
C SER A 138 -1.00 -24.30 2.34
N ILE A 139 -1.55 -23.71 3.41
CA ILE A 139 -2.63 -22.72 3.28
C ILE A 139 -2.04 -21.31 3.13
N LYS A 140 -2.42 -20.63 2.04
CA LYS A 140 -2.02 -19.25 1.77
C LYS A 140 -3.24 -18.33 1.90
N PRO A 141 -3.28 -17.49 2.95
CA PRO A 141 -4.33 -16.50 3.10
C PRO A 141 -4.31 -15.47 1.96
N VAL A 142 -5.50 -15.08 1.52
CA VAL A 142 -5.70 -13.94 0.62
C VAL A 142 -6.13 -12.76 1.47
N MET A 143 -5.37 -11.70 1.39
CA MET A 143 -5.49 -10.52 2.24
C MET A 143 -5.94 -9.32 1.42
N ALA A 144 -6.63 -8.41 2.08
CA ALA A 144 -6.98 -7.09 1.53
C ALA A 144 -6.71 -5.99 2.57
N GLY A 145 -6.54 -4.77 2.09
CA GLY A 145 -6.63 -3.56 2.90
C GLY A 145 -8.11 -3.17 3.09
N THR A 146 -8.47 -2.80 4.30
CA THR A 146 -9.76 -2.15 4.58
C THR A 146 -9.71 -0.67 4.21
N MET A 147 -10.85 -0.01 4.11
CA MET A 147 -10.92 1.42 3.79
C MET A 147 -10.18 2.31 4.80
N ASP A 148 -10.06 1.86 6.05
CA ASP A 148 -9.29 2.53 7.11
C ASP A 148 -7.83 2.05 7.18
N GLY A 149 -7.35 1.29 6.20
CA GLY A 149 -5.95 0.89 6.07
C GLY A 149 -5.50 -0.25 6.99
N ARG A 150 -6.43 -1.04 7.53
CA ARG A 150 -6.10 -2.29 8.26
C ARG A 150 -5.99 -3.45 7.29
N ILE A 151 -5.42 -4.54 7.78
CA ILE A 151 -5.33 -5.80 7.04
C ILE A 151 -6.49 -6.70 7.43
N GLU A 152 -7.19 -7.25 6.45
CA GLU A 152 -8.20 -8.29 6.64
C GLU A 152 -7.95 -9.51 5.76
N GLN A 153 -8.41 -10.67 6.20
CA GLN A 153 -8.38 -11.89 5.40
C GLN A 153 -9.71 -12.06 4.66
N ILE A 154 -9.65 -12.05 3.33
CA ILE A 154 -10.82 -12.19 2.46
C ILE A 154 -10.99 -13.59 1.86
N GLY A 155 -10.01 -14.47 2.07
CA GLY A 155 -10.04 -15.82 1.56
C GLY A 155 -8.78 -16.61 1.87
N GLN A 156 -8.69 -17.81 1.31
CA GLN A 156 -7.47 -18.63 1.40
C GLN A 156 -7.40 -19.63 0.25
N GLY A 157 -6.19 -20.04 -0.13
CA GLY A 157 -5.92 -21.07 -1.13
C GLY A 157 -5.00 -22.16 -0.58
N ILE A 158 -5.12 -23.38 -1.10
CA ILE A 158 -4.14 -24.45 -0.85
C ILE A 158 -2.99 -24.28 -1.83
N GLY A 159 -1.83 -23.90 -1.33
CA GLY A 159 -0.65 -23.50 -2.09
C GLY A 159 -0.76 -22.11 -2.71
N ILE A 160 0.41 -21.56 -3.09
CA ILE A 160 0.50 -20.17 -3.57
C ILE A 160 -0.32 -19.92 -4.84
N ARG A 161 -0.33 -20.87 -5.78
CA ARG A 161 -1.08 -20.75 -7.04
C ARG A 161 -2.58 -20.53 -6.82
N LYS A 162 -3.19 -21.31 -5.91
CA LYS A 162 -4.61 -21.16 -5.56
C LYS A 162 -4.88 -19.87 -4.79
N GLY A 163 -3.93 -19.44 -3.94
CA GLY A 163 -4.00 -18.15 -3.27
C GLY A 163 -4.04 -16.99 -4.28
N LEU A 164 -3.08 -16.95 -5.20
CA LEU A 164 -3.01 -15.93 -6.26
C LEU A 164 -4.23 -15.93 -7.18
N GLN A 165 -4.75 -17.13 -7.54
CA GLN A 165 -5.98 -17.25 -8.31
C GLN A 165 -7.17 -16.60 -7.59
N LYS A 166 -7.37 -16.92 -6.31
CA LYS A 166 -8.45 -16.33 -5.50
C LYS A 166 -8.28 -14.83 -5.29
N MET A 167 -7.05 -14.34 -5.17
CA MET A 167 -6.77 -12.92 -5.12
C MET A 167 -7.19 -12.23 -6.43
N ALA A 168 -6.78 -12.76 -7.58
CA ALA A 168 -7.19 -12.23 -8.88
C ALA A 168 -8.72 -12.23 -9.07
N ASP A 169 -9.40 -13.29 -8.61
CA ASP A 169 -10.87 -13.37 -8.63
C ASP A 169 -11.51 -12.31 -7.73
N ALA A 170 -10.91 -12.01 -6.57
CA ALA A 170 -11.39 -10.98 -5.66
C ALA A 170 -11.20 -9.57 -6.26
N VAL A 171 -10.07 -9.30 -6.90
CA VAL A 171 -9.81 -8.03 -7.60
C VAL A 171 -10.91 -7.77 -8.63
N VAL A 172 -11.14 -8.71 -9.55
CA VAL A 172 -12.12 -8.54 -10.63
C VAL A 172 -13.54 -8.41 -10.11
N ARG A 173 -13.90 -9.12 -9.03
CA ARG A 173 -15.25 -9.09 -8.46
C ARG A 173 -15.54 -7.81 -7.65
N ASN A 174 -14.55 -7.29 -6.94
CA ASN A 174 -14.78 -6.23 -5.94
C ASN A 174 -14.43 -4.84 -6.47
N VAL A 175 -13.64 -4.74 -7.55
CA VAL A 175 -13.28 -3.46 -8.16
C VAL A 175 -14.33 -3.08 -9.18
N ALA A 176 -15.00 -1.95 -8.97
CA ALA A 176 -15.96 -1.42 -9.93
C ALA A 176 -15.25 -0.94 -11.20
N ARG A 177 -15.72 -1.34 -12.36
CA ARG A 177 -15.16 -0.99 -13.68
C ARG A 177 -13.65 -1.22 -13.75
N PRO A 178 -13.17 -2.47 -13.55
CA PRO A 178 -11.74 -2.77 -13.49
C PRO A 178 -10.99 -2.42 -14.79
N GLU A 179 -11.69 -2.37 -15.92
CA GLU A 179 -11.16 -1.98 -17.24
C GLU A 179 -10.78 -0.50 -17.32
N GLU A 180 -11.35 0.36 -16.46
CA GLU A 180 -11.06 1.78 -16.37
C GLU A 180 -10.01 2.11 -15.28
N LYS A 181 -9.57 1.11 -14.51
CA LYS A 181 -8.68 1.31 -13.37
C LYS A 181 -7.24 0.91 -13.68
N THR A 182 -6.30 1.58 -13.05
CA THR A 182 -4.88 1.21 -13.11
C THR A 182 -4.60 0.01 -12.21
N LEU A 183 -4.09 -1.06 -12.78
CA LEU A 183 -3.58 -2.21 -12.04
C LEU A 183 -2.07 -2.05 -11.81
N MET A 184 -1.67 -1.87 -10.57
CA MET A 184 -0.25 -1.88 -10.18
C MET A 184 0.08 -3.15 -9.39
N ILE A 185 1.14 -3.84 -9.76
CA ILE A 185 1.58 -5.09 -9.11
C ILE A 185 3.03 -4.92 -8.66
N THR A 186 3.29 -5.18 -7.39
CA THR A 186 4.63 -5.29 -6.84
C THR A 186 4.89 -6.73 -6.38
N HIS A 187 6.14 -7.14 -6.39
CA HIS A 187 6.54 -8.48 -5.96
C HIS A 187 7.90 -8.47 -5.28
N CYS A 188 8.13 -9.46 -4.41
CA CYS A 188 9.42 -9.71 -3.79
C CYS A 188 10.07 -10.92 -4.45
N ASN A 189 10.99 -10.68 -5.39
CA ASN A 189 11.80 -11.69 -6.11
C ASN A 189 10.97 -12.83 -6.74
N CYS A 190 9.78 -12.51 -7.30
CA CYS A 190 8.92 -13.51 -7.96
C CYS A 190 8.20 -12.93 -9.21
N PRO A 191 8.95 -12.49 -10.24
CA PRO A 191 8.38 -11.83 -11.42
C PRO A 191 7.39 -12.71 -12.19
N GLU A 192 7.62 -14.01 -12.28
CA GLU A 192 6.73 -14.94 -12.95
C GLU A 192 5.34 -15.02 -12.31
N ARG A 193 5.27 -14.92 -10.96
CA ARG A 193 4.01 -14.88 -10.24
C ARG A 193 3.28 -13.56 -10.48
N ALA A 194 3.99 -12.45 -10.49
CA ALA A 194 3.44 -11.14 -10.80
C ALA A 194 2.83 -11.12 -12.21
N GLU A 195 3.56 -11.60 -13.21
CA GLU A 195 3.08 -11.70 -14.59
C GLU A 195 1.88 -12.67 -14.71
N SER A 196 1.87 -13.76 -13.94
CA SER A 196 0.72 -14.67 -13.89
C SER A 196 -0.53 -13.97 -13.31
N VAL A 197 -0.39 -13.18 -12.23
CA VAL A 197 -1.49 -12.40 -11.64
C VAL A 197 -1.99 -11.35 -12.63
N LYS A 198 -1.09 -10.61 -13.28
CA LYS A 198 -1.44 -9.65 -14.32
C LYS A 198 -2.34 -10.29 -15.38
N ARG A 199 -1.92 -11.42 -15.95
CA ARG A 199 -2.71 -12.16 -16.96
C ARG A 199 -4.07 -12.62 -16.43
N MET A 200 -4.12 -13.12 -15.19
CA MET A 200 -5.38 -13.58 -14.59
C MET A 200 -6.38 -12.43 -14.37
N VAL A 201 -5.91 -11.25 -13.98
CA VAL A 201 -6.78 -10.08 -13.79
C VAL A 201 -7.21 -9.50 -15.13
N THR A 202 -6.27 -9.21 -16.03
CA THR A 202 -6.58 -8.56 -17.32
C THR A 202 -7.49 -9.41 -18.21
N SER A 203 -7.25 -10.74 -18.28
CA SER A 203 -8.10 -11.62 -19.08
C SER A 203 -9.55 -11.68 -18.59
N LYS A 204 -9.77 -11.54 -17.29
CA LYS A 204 -11.14 -11.55 -16.71
C LYS A 204 -11.78 -10.18 -16.78
N ALA A 205 -11.04 -9.09 -16.56
CA ALA A 205 -11.58 -7.74 -16.72
C ALA A 205 -12.16 -7.52 -18.12
N VAL A 206 -11.44 -7.95 -19.17
CA VAL A 206 -11.92 -7.89 -20.57
C VAL A 206 -13.16 -8.75 -20.80
N SER A 207 -13.30 -9.89 -20.12
CA SER A 207 -14.45 -10.79 -20.28
C SER A 207 -15.77 -10.22 -19.73
N TYR A 208 -15.69 -9.27 -18.79
CA TYR A 208 -16.88 -8.59 -18.23
C TYR A 208 -17.39 -7.44 -19.09
N THR A 209 -16.63 -6.96 -20.05
CA THR A 209 -17.03 -5.89 -20.97
C THR A 209 -17.87 -6.40 -22.18
N HIS A 210 -18.06 -7.71 -22.30
CA HIS A 210 -18.78 -8.32 -23.41
C HIS A 210 -20.10 -9.00 -23.00
N LEU A 211 -20.64 -8.70 -21.83
CA LEU A 211 -21.98 -9.06 -21.38
C LEU A 211 -22.84 -7.81 -21.28
#